data_51897afabeb8eeb6f3d2df98f107ed2d
#
_entry.id   51897afabeb8eeb6f3d2df98f107ed2d
#
_cell.length_a   1.000
_cell.length_b   1.000
_cell.length_c   1.000
_cell.angle_alpha   90.00
_cell.angle_beta   90.00
_cell.angle_gamma   90.00
#
_symmetry.space_group_name_H-M   'P 1'
#
loop_
_entity.id
_entity.type
_entity.pdbx_description
1 polymer ?
#
loop_
_entity_poly.entity_id
_entity_poly.type
_entity_poly.pdbx_seq_one_letter_code
_entity_poly.pdbx_strand_id
1 'polypeptide(L)'
;FSSYVKFKTKQQRLRSNDKVIADTIYGKVKGVKWQSIYGNNYYSFEGIPFAKPPVGDLRFKAPVEPDHWTEVKRCTRERTKPCQVNIVMNMVQGSEDCLYLNVYTRELHPQKPLPVLVWIYGGGFQMGEASRDLYSPDYFMMEHVVLISISYRLGALGFLTLEDEELDVPGNAGLKDQVMALRWVKNNCQFFGGDPNNITVFGESAGGASTHYMTLTEQTRDLFHKAVIMSGSAIAPWSITPQFNWAYRLAQATGYTGEQNDRQVLAHLKKTKASIMLKVADDIITMEERHQRKVMFSFGPSVEPYDSPHCVIPKPPLEMMRNCWGNSIPMVVGGNSFEGLLMFPEVRKWPDLLCHLGECEYLAPEDAGLNEEQRRAFGKQLKALYFGDKKPSRETILQYSDLFSYKYFWHAIQRTLLSRVHHASKAPTFLYRFDFDSKHFNTMRIITCGRKVRGTCHGDDLSYIFYNAAAKKLKRRTAEFKTIHRFISMLVQFAACGDPNIPLIRHDHDHNHDHDMHSDAPGPDGEPEVWLPISSEDKVFKCLNISHDVQVIDLPEAEKLRIWDSMYVDRRLLY
;
A
#
# COMPACT_ATOMS: atom_id res chain seq x y z
N PHE A 1 17.46 -11.02 15.48
CA PHE A 1 17.72 -12.44 15.17
C PHE A 1 16.95 -13.39 16.09
N SER A 2 17.08 -13.27 17.43
CA SER A 2 16.37 -14.16 18.40
C SER A 2 14.84 -14.14 18.25
N SER A 3 14.23 -12.97 18.04
CA SER A 3 12.78 -12.85 17.85
C SER A 3 12.31 -13.51 16.55
N TYR A 4 13.06 -13.34 15.48
CA TYR A 4 12.78 -13.96 14.18
C TYR A 4 12.85 -15.50 14.24
N VAL A 5 13.88 -16.05 14.88
CA VAL A 5 14.02 -17.50 15.08
C VAL A 5 12.84 -18.05 15.90
N LYS A 6 12.43 -17.34 16.97
CA LYS A 6 11.25 -17.73 17.76
C LYS A 6 9.97 -17.70 16.95
N PHE A 7 9.80 -16.70 16.10
CA PHE A 7 8.64 -16.61 15.19
C PHE A 7 8.60 -17.81 14.24
N LYS A 8 9.69 -18.10 13.52
CA LYS A 8 9.78 -19.25 12.59
C LYS A 8 9.53 -20.58 13.30
N THR A 9 10.09 -20.78 14.48
CA THR A 9 9.86 -22.01 15.27
C THR A 9 8.39 -22.14 15.68
N LYS A 10 7.74 -21.03 16.07
CA LYS A 10 6.32 -21.01 16.42
C LYS A 10 5.46 -21.30 15.19
N GLN A 11 5.76 -20.67 14.06
CA GLN A 11 5.08 -20.92 12.80
C GLN A 11 5.15 -22.41 12.40
N GLN A 12 6.31 -23.05 12.53
CA GLN A 12 6.46 -24.46 12.24
C GLN A 12 5.56 -25.37 13.11
N ARG A 13 5.40 -25.01 14.41
CA ARG A 13 4.52 -25.77 15.34
C ARG A 13 3.03 -25.63 15.02
N LEU A 14 2.63 -24.52 14.40
CA LEU A 14 1.24 -24.24 14.03
C LEU A 14 0.86 -24.87 12.68
N ARG A 15 1.83 -25.37 11.94
CA ARG A 15 1.65 -26.01 10.64
C ARG A 15 1.36 -27.49 10.81
N SER A 16 0.20 -27.93 10.28
CA SER A 16 -0.13 -29.35 10.21
C SER A 16 0.62 -30.05 9.06
N ASN A 17 0.70 -31.38 9.15
CA ASN A 17 1.12 -32.24 8.04
C ASN A 17 -0.01 -32.53 7.05
N ASP A 18 -1.25 -32.18 7.37
CA ASP A 18 -2.42 -32.40 6.52
C ASP A 18 -2.29 -31.59 5.22
N LYS A 19 -2.44 -32.26 4.12
CA LYS A 19 -2.42 -31.69 2.78
C LYS A 19 -3.84 -31.54 2.28
N VAL A 20 -4.07 -30.47 1.55
CA VAL A 20 -5.36 -30.16 0.93
C VAL A 20 -5.13 -29.81 -0.52
N ILE A 21 -6.07 -30.17 -1.39
CA ILE A 21 -6.01 -29.85 -2.82
C ILE A 21 -7.18 -28.94 -3.16
N ALA A 22 -6.92 -27.91 -3.94
CA ALA A 22 -7.91 -27.05 -4.55
C ALA A 22 -7.69 -26.98 -6.06
N ASP A 23 -8.75 -26.71 -6.80
CA ASP A 23 -8.68 -26.46 -8.23
C ASP A 23 -8.29 -25.01 -8.52
N THR A 24 -7.79 -24.76 -9.71
CA THR A 24 -7.69 -23.45 -10.35
C THR A 24 -8.01 -23.64 -11.84
N ILE A 25 -8.29 -22.57 -12.56
CA ILE A 25 -8.48 -22.67 -14.02
C ILE A 25 -7.21 -23.17 -14.75
N TYR A 26 -6.04 -23.07 -14.12
CA TYR A 26 -4.75 -23.48 -14.71
C TYR A 26 -4.35 -24.92 -14.33
N GLY A 27 -4.97 -25.52 -13.31
CA GLY A 27 -4.65 -26.84 -12.79
C GLY A 27 -4.78 -26.92 -11.27
N LYS A 28 -4.50 -28.10 -10.70
CA LYS A 28 -4.66 -28.34 -9.26
C LYS A 28 -3.46 -27.84 -8.46
N VAL A 29 -3.74 -27.31 -7.25
CA VAL A 29 -2.73 -26.84 -6.30
C VAL A 29 -2.88 -27.57 -4.97
N LYS A 30 -1.74 -27.86 -4.34
CA LYS A 30 -1.67 -28.53 -3.03
C LYS A 30 -1.26 -27.54 -1.96
N GLY A 31 -2.14 -27.30 -1.00
CA GLY A 31 -1.92 -26.47 0.18
C GLY A 31 -1.69 -27.26 1.47
N VAL A 32 -1.74 -26.58 2.59
CA VAL A 32 -1.49 -27.08 3.94
C VAL A 32 -2.50 -26.50 4.91
N LYS A 33 -2.93 -27.30 5.89
CA LYS A 33 -3.70 -26.83 7.04
C LYS A 33 -2.78 -26.19 8.08
N TRP A 34 -3.23 -25.07 8.64
CA TRP A 34 -2.56 -24.34 9.71
C TRP A 34 -3.50 -24.10 10.88
N GLN A 35 -2.92 -23.78 12.02
CA GLN A 35 -3.62 -23.18 13.13
C GLN A 35 -3.09 -21.76 13.36
N SER A 36 -3.98 -20.78 13.53
CA SER A 36 -3.59 -19.42 13.85
C SER A 36 -3.03 -19.33 15.28
N ILE A 37 -2.36 -18.23 15.59
CA ILE A 37 -1.85 -17.99 16.96
C ILE A 37 -2.98 -17.94 18.02
N TYR A 38 -4.23 -17.74 17.61
CA TYR A 38 -5.40 -17.72 18.48
C TYR A 38 -6.23 -19.01 18.43
N GLY A 39 -5.75 -20.04 17.72
CA GLY A 39 -6.30 -21.38 17.75
C GLY A 39 -7.23 -21.73 16.58
N ASN A 40 -7.56 -20.80 15.71
CA ASN A 40 -8.43 -21.05 14.56
C ASN A 40 -7.71 -21.85 13.47
N ASN A 41 -8.35 -22.90 12.96
CA ASN A 41 -7.83 -23.65 11.83
C ASN A 41 -8.10 -22.91 10.52
N TYR A 42 -7.15 -22.98 9.58
CA TYR A 42 -7.30 -22.45 8.24
C TYR A 42 -6.42 -23.20 7.24
N TYR A 43 -6.69 -23.01 5.97
CA TYR A 43 -5.94 -23.57 4.85
C TYR A 43 -5.09 -22.48 4.19
N SER A 44 -3.90 -22.84 3.78
CA SER A 44 -2.97 -21.96 3.10
C SER A 44 -2.47 -22.61 1.82
N PHE A 45 -2.49 -21.83 0.75
CA PHE A 45 -1.91 -22.16 -0.55
C PHE A 45 -0.93 -21.05 -0.90
N GLU A 46 0.36 -21.34 -0.77
CA GLU A 46 1.43 -20.33 -0.87
C GLU A 46 2.28 -20.56 -2.11
N GLY A 47 2.53 -19.48 -2.85
CA GLY A 47 3.35 -19.51 -4.06
C GLY A 47 2.61 -20.08 -5.27
N ILE A 48 1.35 -19.71 -5.46
CA ILE A 48 0.60 -20.01 -6.68
C ILE A 48 1.06 -19.05 -7.78
N PRO A 49 1.53 -19.53 -8.94
CA PRO A 49 1.90 -18.64 -10.03
C PRO A 49 0.66 -18.04 -10.68
N PHE A 50 0.62 -16.72 -10.84
CA PHE A 50 -0.44 -16.02 -11.57
C PHE A 50 0.04 -15.47 -12.92
N ALA A 51 1.33 -15.57 -13.21
CA ALA A 51 1.96 -15.19 -14.47
C ALA A 51 3.18 -16.06 -14.74
N LYS A 52 3.66 -16.05 -15.99
CA LYS A 52 4.97 -16.61 -16.34
C LYS A 52 6.09 -15.82 -15.64
N PRO A 53 7.23 -16.46 -15.30
CA PRO A 53 8.38 -15.74 -14.80
C PRO A 53 8.80 -14.61 -15.77
N PRO A 54 8.89 -13.34 -15.31
CA PRO A 54 9.21 -12.19 -16.16
C PRO A 54 10.71 -12.04 -16.38
N VAL A 55 11.31 -13.06 -16.99
CA VAL A 55 12.76 -13.18 -17.23
C VAL A 55 13.07 -13.16 -18.72
N GLY A 56 14.33 -12.91 -19.09
CA GLY A 56 14.78 -12.92 -20.48
C GLY A 56 14.04 -11.88 -21.32
N ASP A 57 13.33 -12.31 -22.34
CA ASP A 57 12.58 -11.43 -23.23
C ASP A 57 11.34 -10.78 -22.58
N LEU A 58 10.84 -11.35 -21.49
CA LEU A 58 9.73 -10.81 -20.71
C LEU A 58 10.17 -9.78 -19.65
N ARG A 59 11.49 -9.62 -19.43
CA ARG A 59 12.01 -8.60 -18.51
C ARG A 59 11.55 -7.21 -18.95
N PHE A 60 11.02 -6.40 -18.03
CA PHE A 60 10.45 -5.06 -18.20
C PHE A 60 9.10 -5.00 -18.92
N LYS A 61 8.64 -6.07 -19.54
CA LYS A 61 7.37 -6.12 -20.28
C LYS A 61 6.15 -6.40 -19.38
N ALA A 62 4.96 -6.20 -19.93
CA ALA A 62 3.73 -6.65 -19.30
C ALA A 62 3.79 -8.15 -18.97
N PRO A 63 3.16 -8.62 -17.87
CA PRO A 63 3.13 -10.05 -17.52
C PRO A 63 2.37 -10.86 -18.55
N VAL A 64 2.71 -12.13 -18.66
CA VAL A 64 2.04 -13.11 -19.52
C VAL A 64 1.39 -14.17 -18.62
N GLU A 65 0.18 -14.63 -18.97
CA GLU A 65 -0.55 -15.66 -18.23
C GLU A 65 0.30 -16.93 -18.04
N PRO A 66 0.14 -17.63 -16.92
CA PRO A 66 0.88 -18.86 -16.67
C PRO A 66 0.39 -19.98 -17.60
N ASP A 67 1.27 -20.92 -17.90
CA ASP A 67 0.87 -22.14 -18.62
C ASP A 67 0.00 -23.02 -17.73
N HIS A 68 -0.94 -23.76 -18.34
CA HIS A 68 -1.69 -24.81 -17.66
C HIS A 68 -0.76 -25.96 -17.23
N TRP A 69 -1.10 -26.57 -16.10
CA TRP A 69 -0.36 -27.75 -15.59
C TRP A 69 -1.31 -28.92 -15.31
N THR A 70 -0.83 -30.11 -15.58
CA THR A 70 -1.60 -31.36 -15.38
C THR A 70 -1.33 -32.00 -14.03
N GLU A 71 -0.10 -31.89 -13.53
CA GLU A 71 0.28 -32.42 -12.22
C GLU A 71 -0.13 -31.44 -11.09
N VAL A 72 -0.42 -32.02 -9.91
CA VAL A 72 -0.77 -31.19 -8.74
C VAL A 72 0.43 -30.35 -8.31
N LYS A 73 0.35 -29.03 -8.54
CA LYS A 73 1.42 -28.10 -8.19
C LYS A 73 1.52 -27.92 -6.68
N ARG A 74 2.73 -28.03 -6.16
CA ARG A 74 2.99 -27.88 -4.72
C ARG A 74 3.02 -26.41 -4.32
N CYS A 75 1.98 -25.92 -3.63
CA CYS A 75 1.82 -24.56 -3.12
C CYS A 75 1.76 -24.58 -1.58
N THR A 76 2.77 -25.19 -0.95
CA THR A 76 2.87 -25.38 0.50
C THR A 76 3.91 -24.48 1.16
N ARG A 77 4.56 -23.62 0.41
CA ARG A 77 5.58 -22.66 0.86
C ARG A 77 5.55 -21.44 -0.05
N GLU A 78 5.80 -20.30 0.53
CA GLU A 78 6.03 -19.06 -0.19
C GLU A 78 7.16 -19.20 -1.20
N ARG A 79 7.04 -18.47 -2.28
CA ARG A 79 8.09 -18.35 -3.30
C ARG A 79 9.00 -17.15 -2.97
N THR A 80 10.04 -17.02 -3.77
CA THR A 80 11.02 -15.95 -3.61
C THR A 80 10.35 -14.60 -3.83
N LYS A 81 10.66 -13.65 -2.95
CA LYS A 81 10.24 -12.25 -3.08
C LYS A 81 10.83 -11.59 -4.34
N PRO A 82 10.27 -10.47 -4.81
CA PRO A 82 10.84 -9.69 -5.90
C PRO A 82 12.27 -9.23 -5.62
N CYS A 83 13.07 -9.10 -6.67
CA CYS A 83 14.38 -8.50 -6.59
C CYS A 83 14.31 -7.09 -5.98
N GLN A 84 15.10 -6.83 -4.94
CA GLN A 84 15.10 -5.58 -4.20
C GLN A 84 16.39 -5.42 -3.39
N VAL A 85 16.69 -4.19 -2.99
CA VAL A 85 17.76 -3.91 -2.03
C VAL A 85 17.20 -3.99 -0.61
N ASN A 86 17.82 -4.80 0.24
CA ASN A 86 17.55 -4.76 1.68
C ASN A 86 18.23 -3.54 2.28
N ILE A 87 17.45 -2.58 2.76
CA ILE A 87 17.96 -1.30 3.29
C ILE A 87 18.88 -1.51 4.49
N VAL A 88 18.59 -2.50 5.35
CA VAL A 88 19.35 -2.73 6.58
C VAL A 88 20.72 -3.34 6.28
N MET A 89 20.77 -4.29 5.34
CA MET A 89 22.00 -5.03 5.00
C MET A 89 22.71 -4.46 3.77
N ASN A 90 22.09 -3.53 3.04
CA ASN A 90 22.56 -3.01 1.77
C ASN A 90 22.94 -4.12 0.75
N MET A 91 22.12 -5.17 0.72
CA MET A 91 22.32 -6.34 -0.14
C MET A 91 21.11 -6.55 -1.03
N VAL A 92 21.35 -6.92 -2.28
CA VAL A 92 20.27 -7.34 -3.17
C VAL A 92 19.80 -8.74 -2.78
N GLN A 93 18.51 -8.90 -2.71
CA GLN A 93 17.83 -10.17 -2.40
C GLN A 93 16.61 -10.34 -3.32
N GLY A 94 16.06 -11.55 -3.33
CA GLY A 94 14.89 -11.87 -4.13
C GLY A 94 15.25 -12.48 -5.49
N SER A 95 14.25 -12.59 -6.36
CA SER A 95 14.37 -13.16 -7.70
C SER A 95 13.50 -12.38 -8.69
N GLU A 96 13.86 -12.37 -9.94
CA GLU A 96 12.99 -11.89 -11.03
C GLU A 96 11.78 -12.81 -11.21
N ASP A 97 11.94 -14.12 -10.97
CA ASP A 97 10.83 -15.08 -10.89
C ASP A 97 10.09 -14.91 -9.55
N CYS A 98 9.13 -13.97 -9.51
CA CYS A 98 8.48 -13.50 -8.30
C CYS A 98 6.95 -13.32 -8.41
N LEU A 99 6.34 -13.63 -9.57
CA LEU A 99 4.92 -13.38 -9.81
C LEU A 99 4.04 -14.51 -9.26
N TYR A 100 3.92 -14.52 -7.94
CA TYR A 100 3.19 -15.51 -7.15
C TYR A 100 2.23 -14.82 -6.19
N LEU A 101 1.17 -15.53 -5.82
CA LEU A 101 0.24 -15.10 -4.78
C LEU A 101 0.03 -16.20 -3.73
N ASN A 102 -0.49 -15.80 -2.59
CA ASN A 102 -0.81 -16.68 -1.48
C ASN A 102 -2.29 -16.54 -1.14
N VAL A 103 -2.96 -17.66 -0.88
CA VAL A 103 -4.39 -17.72 -0.52
C VAL A 103 -4.53 -18.33 0.86
N TYR A 104 -5.31 -17.68 1.72
CA TYR A 104 -5.61 -18.12 3.08
C TYR A 104 -7.13 -18.10 3.29
N THR A 105 -7.68 -19.21 3.79
CA THR A 105 -9.12 -19.34 4.05
C THR A 105 -9.39 -20.30 5.20
N ARG A 106 -10.43 -20.02 5.99
CA ARG A 106 -10.88 -20.96 7.02
C ARG A 106 -11.69 -22.13 6.43
N GLU A 107 -12.36 -21.90 5.30
CA GLU A 107 -13.30 -22.85 4.70
C GLU A 107 -13.11 -22.88 3.18
N LEU A 108 -12.90 -24.08 2.62
CA LEU A 108 -12.80 -24.26 1.17
C LEU A 108 -14.18 -24.38 0.51
N HIS A 109 -15.16 -24.90 1.24
CA HIS A 109 -16.51 -25.14 0.76
C HIS A 109 -17.53 -24.58 1.78
N PRO A 110 -17.58 -23.25 1.96
CA PRO A 110 -18.53 -22.62 2.87
C PRO A 110 -19.97 -22.75 2.32
N GLN A 111 -20.96 -22.73 3.21
CA GLN A 111 -22.39 -22.74 2.80
C GLN A 111 -22.74 -21.49 1.98
N LYS A 112 -22.15 -20.34 2.32
CA LYS A 112 -22.22 -19.08 1.54
C LYS A 112 -20.81 -18.66 1.17
N PRO A 113 -20.56 -18.25 -0.07
CA PRO A 113 -19.25 -17.74 -0.47
C PRO A 113 -18.78 -16.59 0.43
N LEU A 114 -17.50 -16.61 0.79
CA LEU A 114 -16.89 -15.67 1.72
C LEU A 114 -16.45 -14.39 0.99
N PRO A 115 -16.46 -13.21 1.65
CA PRO A 115 -15.84 -12.01 1.10
C PRO A 115 -14.34 -12.25 0.88
N VAL A 116 -13.81 -11.71 -0.22
CA VAL A 116 -12.40 -11.85 -0.61
C VAL A 116 -11.69 -10.52 -0.36
N LEU A 117 -10.59 -10.57 0.37
CA LEU A 117 -9.70 -9.44 0.62
C LEU A 117 -8.38 -9.68 -0.12
N VAL A 118 -7.99 -8.75 -1.00
CA VAL A 118 -6.74 -8.82 -1.76
C VAL A 118 -5.77 -7.77 -1.25
N TRP A 119 -4.67 -8.22 -0.66
CA TRP A 119 -3.63 -7.38 -0.10
C TRP A 119 -2.55 -7.01 -1.12
N ILE A 120 -2.28 -5.71 -1.25
CA ILE A 120 -1.14 -5.15 -2.00
C ILE A 120 -0.21 -4.46 -1.01
N TYR A 121 1.00 -4.99 -0.85
CA TYR A 121 1.98 -4.44 0.08
C TYR A 121 2.58 -3.11 -0.43
N GLY A 122 3.06 -2.29 0.53
CA GLY A 122 3.78 -1.06 0.27
C GLY A 122 5.29 -1.22 0.12
N GLY A 123 6.02 -0.12 0.26
CA GLY A 123 7.48 -0.06 0.18
C GLY A 123 7.99 0.83 -0.97
N GLY A 124 7.25 1.89 -1.30
CA GLY A 124 7.67 2.92 -2.26
C GLY A 124 7.89 2.40 -3.68
N PHE A 125 7.30 1.28 -4.07
CA PHE A 125 7.55 0.57 -5.33
C PHE A 125 9.00 0.07 -5.50
N GLN A 126 9.84 0.20 -4.47
CA GLN A 126 11.25 -0.19 -4.49
C GLN A 126 11.52 -1.48 -3.73
N MET A 127 10.71 -1.78 -2.73
CA MET A 127 10.85 -2.94 -1.84
C MET A 127 9.49 -3.46 -1.41
N GLY A 128 9.51 -4.63 -0.77
CA GLY A 128 8.33 -5.27 -0.21
C GLY A 128 8.22 -6.73 -0.64
N GLU A 129 7.33 -7.44 0.02
CA GLU A 129 7.09 -8.87 -0.22
C GLU A 129 5.73 -9.28 0.33
N ALA A 130 5.11 -10.30 -0.24
CA ALA A 130 3.83 -10.84 0.24
C ALA A 130 4.03 -11.98 1.26
N SER A 131 5.03 -11.88 2.13
CA SER A 131 5.41 -12.98 3.02
C SER A 131 4.67 -12.98 4.36
N ARG A 132 4.54 -14.17 4.96
CA ARG A 132 4.06 -14.35 6.33
C ARG A 132 4.94 -13.64 7.36
N ASP A 133 6.21 -13.42 7.06
CA ASP A 133 7.12 -12.77 8.00
C ASP A 133 6.69 -11.32 8.28
N LEU A 134 6.06 -10.68 7.28
CA LEU A 134 5.52 -9.33 7.38
C LEU A 134 4.00 -9.32 7.54
N TYR A 135 3.29 -10.18 6.80
CA TYR A 135 1.83 -10.15 6.64
C TYR A 135 1.19 -11.50 6.90
N SER A 136 1.46 -12.10 8.10
CA SER A 136 0.81 -13.36 8.47
C SER A 136 -0.70 -13.18 8.61
N PRO A 137 -1.53 -14.12 8.09
CA PRO A 137 -2.98 -13.98 8.03
C PRO A 137 -3.66 -14.17 9.39
N ASP A 138 -2.93 -14.44 10.46
CA ASP A 138 -3.44 -14.90 11.76
C ASP A 138 -4.59 -14.08 12.33
N TYR A 139 -4.56 -12.75 12.14
CA TYR A 139 -5.63 -11.87 12.64
C TYR A 139 -6.89 -11.97 11.77
N PHE A 140 -6.73 -11.96 10.45
CA PHE A 140 -7.86 -12.18 9.53
C PHE A 140 -8.48 -13.58 9.67
N MET A 141 -7.69 -14.57 10.05
CA MET A 141 -8.17 -15.93 10.30
C MET A 141 -8.94 -16.09 11.63
N MET A 142 -9.19 -15.01 12.36
CA MET A 142 -10.23 -14.96 13.39
C MET A 142 -11.62 -14.80 12.77
N GLU A 143 -11.71 -14.30 11.56
CA GLU A 143 -12.94 -14.01 10.81
C GLU A 143 -13.17 -14.99 9.64
N HIS A 144 -14.36 -14.97 9.05
CA HIS A 144 -14.74 -15.79 7.89
C HIS A 144 -14.51 -15.00 6.59
N VAL A 145 -13.28 -15.04 6.10
CA VAL A 145 -12.86 -14.36 4.87
C VAL A 145 -11.88 -15.23 4.09
N VAL A 146 -11.72 -14.93 2.80
CA VAL A 146 -10.58 -15.35 1.99
C VAL A 146 -9.61 -14.17 1.90
N LEU A 147 -8.39 -14.34 2.40
CA LEU A 147 -7.32 -13.37 2.26
C LEU A 147 -6.35 -13.83 1.17
N ILE A 148 -6.04 -12.94 0.24
CA ILE A 148 -5.07 -13.19 -0.83
C ILE A 148 -4.01 -12.10 -0.80
N SER A 149 -2.74 -12.47 -0.71
CA SER A 149 -1.63 -11.52 -0.83
C SER A 149 -0.92 -11.73 -2.17
N ILE A 150 -0.69 -10.64 -2.90
CA ILE A 150 -0.10 -10.68 -4.25
C ILE A 150 1.30 -10.09 -4.26
N SER A 151 2.17 -10.63 -5.11
CA SER A 151 3.49 -10.09 -5.38
C SER A 151 3.48 -9.31 -6.70
N TYR A 152 4.41 -8.37 -6.86
CA TYR A 152 4.60 -7.59 -8.09
C TYR A 152 6.03 -7.11 -8.21
N ARG A 153 6.50 -6.84 -9.44
CA ARG A 153 7.86 -6.36 -9.71
C ARG A 153 8.08 -4.95 -9.18
N LEU A 154 9.31 -4.70 -8.72
CA LEU A 154 9.74 -3.50 -8.01
C LEU A 154 10.88 -2.78 -8.75
N GLY A 155 11.08 -1.50 -8.45
CA GLY A 155 12.18 -0.69 -8.95
C GLY A 155 12.28 -0.71 -10.48
N ALA A 156 13.48 -0.72 -11.02
CA ALA A 156 13.70 -0.74 -12.47
C ALA A 156 13.06 -1.93 -13.17
N LEU A 157 13.00 -3.10 -12.52
CA LEU A 157 12.39 -4.31 -13.12
C LEU A 157 10.86 -4.18 -13.28
N GLY A 158 10.23 -3.38 -12.43
CA GLY A 158 8.79 -3.14 -12.45
C GLY A 158 8.36 -1.85 -13.17
N PHE A 159 9.26 -0.87 -13.32
CA PHE A 159 8.86 0.48 -13.70
C PHE A 159 9.78 1.17 -14.71
N LEU A 160 10.68 0.43 -15.37
CA LEU A 160 11.48 0.96 -16.48
C LEU A 160 10.57 1.33 -17.64
N THR A 161 10.75 2.54 -18.19
CA THR A 161 9.96 3.10 -19.29
C THR A 161 10.87 3.46 -20.46
N LEU A 162 10.45 3.15 -21.68
CA LEU A 162 11.07 3.52 -22.95
C LEU A 162 10.02 4.19 -23.84
N GLU A 163 10.47 5.09 -24.72
CA GLU A 163 9.58 5.83 -25.63
C GLU A 163 9.34 5.13 -26.97
N ASP A 164 10.27 4.24 -27.39
CA ASP A 164 10.14 3.46 -28.62
C ASP A 164 9.07 2.36 -28.45
N GLU A 165 7.87 2.56 -29.05
CA GLU A 165 6.72 1.65 -28.97
C GLU A 165 7.00 0.25 -29.53
N GLU A 166 7.94 0.10 -30.49
CA GLU A 166 8.31 -1.20 -31.05
C GLU A 166 9.00 -2.12 -30.01
N LEU A 167 9.50 -1.55 -28.92
CA LEU A 167 10.16 -2.32 -27.87
C LEU A 167 9.17 -2.90 -26.85
N ASP A 168 7.93 -2.39 -26.82
CA ASP A 168 6.87 -2.82 -25.92
C ASP A 168 7.29 -2.78 -24.42
N VAL A 169 7.84 -1.63 -24.01
CA VAL A 169 8.25 -1.32 -22.63
C VAL A 169 7.73 0.05 -22.21
N PRO A 170 6.40 0.27 -22.21
CA PRO A 170 5.81 1.58 -21.88
C PRO A 170 5.87 1.91 -20.39
N GLY A 171 6.43 1.07 -19.54
CA GLY A 171 6.48 1.23 -18.10
C GLY A 171 5.36 0.50 -17.36
N ASN A 172 5.31 0.74 -16.05
CA ASN A 172 4.28 0.22 -15.14
C ASN A 172 4.11 -1.32 -15.13
N ALA A 173 5.15 -2.08 -15.49
CA ALA A 173 5.08 -3.54 -15.48
C ALA A 173 4.66 -4.08 -14.10
N GLY A 174 5.08 -3.44 -12.99
CA GLY A 174 4.66 -3.80 -11.64
C GLY A 174 3.15 -3.59 -11.39
N LEU A 175 2.55 -2.52 -11.92
CA LEU A 175 1.09 -2.32 -11.85
C LEU A 175 0.34 -3.30 -12.77
N LYS A 176 0.91 -3.62 -13.92
CA LYS A 176 0.37 -4.66 -14.84
C LYS A 176 0.39 -6.05 -14.20
N ASP A 177 1.41 -6.34 -13.37
CA ASP A 177 1.45 -7.56 -12.55
C ASP A 177 0.27 -7.62 -11.57
N GLN A 178 -0.05 -6.50 -10.93
CA GLN A 178 -1.21 -6.39 -10.02
C GLN A 178 -2.53 -6.59 -10.77
N VAL A 179 -2.68 -6.01 -11.97
CA VAL A 179 -3.87 -6.23 -12.83
C VAL A 179 -4.03 -7.72 -13.14
N MET A 180 -2.95 -8.40 -13.53
CA MET A 180 -2.98 -9.83 -13.84
C MET A 180 -3.31 -10.68 -12.60
N ALA A 181 -2.76 -10.33 -11.44
CA ALA A 181 -3.11 -10.98 -10.18
C ALA A 181 -4.60 -10.81 -9.85
N LEU A 182 -5.18 -9.63 -10.05
CA LEU A 182 -6.62 -9.40 -9.83
C LEU A 182 -7.49 -10.19 -10.82
N ARG A 183 -7.08 -10.32 -12.07
CA ARG A 183 -7.74 -11.22 -13.04
C ARG A 183 -7.70 -12.67 -12.56
N TRP A 184 -6.54 -13.10 -12.06
CA TRP A 184 -6.40 -14.43 -11.46
C TRP A 184 -7.37 -14.60 -10.28
N VAL A 185 -7.43 -13.64 -9.37
CA VAL A 185 -8.34 -13.67 -8.20
C VAL A 185 -9.79 -13.78 -8.64
N LYS A 186 -10.22 -12.93 -9.57
CA LYS A 186 -11.60 -12.95 -10.12
C LYS A 186 -12.00 -14.32 -10.66
N ASN A 187 -11.07 -14.99 -11.34
CA ASN A 187 -11.33 -16.26 -12.01
C ASN A 187 -11.15 -17.49 -11.10
N ASN A 188 -10.52 -17.35 -9.93
CA ASN A 188 -10.13 -18.51 -9.14
C ASN A 188 -10.58 -18.50 -7.68
N CYS A 189 -10.97 -17.36 -7.09
CA CYS A 189 -11.24 -17.27 -5.65
C CYS A 189 -12.37 -18.21 -5.18
N GLN A 190 -13.32 -18.56 -6.04
CA GLN A 190 -14.41 -19.49 -5.74
C GLN A 190 -13.91 -20.91 -5.40
N PHE A 191 -12.77 -21.33 -5.92
CA PHE A 191 -12.18 -22.64 -5.60
C PHE A 191 -11.57 -22.69 -4.19
N PHE A 192 -11.47 -21.53 -3.54
CA PHE A 192 -10.97 -21.36 -2.18
C PHE A 192 -12.07 -20.87 -1.22
N GLY A 193 -13.33 -20.98 -1.61
CA GLY A 193 -14.50 -20.56 -0.82
C GLY A 193 -14.86 -19.07 -0.91
N GLY A 194 -14.18 -18.31 -1.78
CA GLY A 194 -14.43 -16.89 -1.98
C GLY A 194 -15.56 -16.58 -2.95
N ASP A 195 -16.17 -15.40 -2.80
CA ASP A 195 -17.17 -14.87 -3.73
C ASP A 195 -16.50 -14.01 -4.80
N PRO A 196 -16.49 -14.43 -6.09
CA PRO A 196 -15.93 -13.62 -7.17
C PRO A 196 -16.72 -12.32 -7.42
N ASN A 197 -17.92 -12.18 -6.85
CA ASN A 197 -18.72 -10.96 -6.91
C ASN A 197 -18.60 -10.10 -5.65
N ASN A 198 -17.71 -10.46 -4.73
CA ASN A 198 -17.47 -9.72 -3.50
C ASN A 198 -15.98 -9.64 -3.15
N ILE A 199 -15.22 -8.97 -4.02
CA ILE A 199 -13.76 -8.78 -3.88
C ILE A 199 -13.48 -7.35 -3.43
N THR A 200 -12.67 -7.19 -2.38
CA THR A 200 -12.17 -5.92 -1.87
C THR A 200 -10.65 -5.89 -2.03
N VAL A 201 -10.12 -4.87 -2.68
CA VAL A 201 -8.67 -4.63 -2.78
C VAL A 201 -8.27 -3.64 -1.68
N PHE A 202 -7.20 -3.95 -0.97
CA PHE A 202 -6.67 -3.06 0.06
C PHE A 202 -5.15 -3.07 0.07
N GLY A 203 -4.56 -1.94 0.44
CA GLY A 203 -3.11 -1.79 0.49
C GLY A 203 -2.71 -0.56 1.27
N GLU A 204 -1.46 -0.55 1.73
CA GLU A 204 -0.88 0.55 2.50
C GLU A 204 0.30 1.14 1.76
N SER A 205 0.53 2.48 1.90
CA SER A 205 1.66 3.17 1.28
C SER A 205 1.63 3.04 -0.25
N ALA A 206 2.71 2.54 -0.87
CA ALA A 206 2.72 2.21 -2.29
C ALA A 206 1.65 1.18 -2.67
N GLY A 207 1.26 0.29 -1.75
CA GLY A 207 0.11 -0.60 -1.90
C GLY A 207 -1.22 0.15 -1.87
N GLY A 208 -1.34 1.19 -1.04
CA GLY A 208 -2.48 2.10 -1.03
C GLY A 208 -2.59 2.91 -2.33
N ALA A 209 -1.47 3.46 -2.80
CA ALA A 209 -1.39 4.12 -4.10
C ALA A 209 -1.72 3.16 -5.25
N SER A 210 -1.21 1.92 -5.19
CA SER A 210 -1.57 0.84 -6.13
C SER A 210 -3.06 0.55 -6.12
N THR A 211 -3.66 0.38 -4.93
CA THR A 211 -5.11 0.18 -4.78
C THR A 211 -5.88 1.33 -5.44
N HIS A 212 -5.43 2.57 -5.25
CA HIS A 212 -6.04 3.71 -5.93
C HIS A 212 -5.85 3.62 -7.45
N TYR A 213 -4.66 3.34 -7.99
CA TYR A 213 -4.45 3.12 -9.43
C TYR A 213 -5.36 2.05 -9.99
N MET A 214 -5.57 0.94 -9.25
CA MET A 214 -6.50 -0.12 -9.67
C MET A 214 -7.95 0.39 -9.76
N THR A 215 -8.35 1.40 -9.00
CA THR A 215 -9.68 2.02 -9.15
C THR A 215 -9.78 3.00 -10.31
N LEU A 216 -8.64 3.49 -10.81
CA LEU A 216 -8.58 4.49 -11.89
C LEU A 216 -8.49 3.85 -13.28
N THR A 217 -7.76 2.75 -13.42
CA THR A 217 -7.51 2.11 -14.72
C THR A 217 -8.70 1.28 -15.20
N GLU A 218 -9.01 1.35 -16.50
CA GLU A 218 -10.03 0.51 -17.12
C GLU A 218 -9.65 -0.98 -17.15
N GLN A 219 -8.35 -1.30 -16.99
CA GLN A 219 -7.86 -2.69 -17.00
C GLN A 219 -8.42 -3.55 -15.87
N THR A 220 -8.95 -2.94 -14.82
CA THR A 220 -9.47 -3.61 -13.61
C THR A 220 -10.97 -3.44 -13.41
N ARG A 221 -11.67 -2.81 -14.36
CA ARG A 221 -13.14 -2.71 -14.31
C ARG A 221 -13.75 -4.11 -14.12
N ASP A 222 -14.67 -4.22 -13.19
CA ASP A 222 -15.38 -5.46 -12.82
C ASP A 222 -14.52 -6.59 -12.19
N LEU A 223 -13.22 -6.35 -11.93
CA LEU A 223 -12.38 -7.32 -11.26
C LEU A 223 -12.55 -7.31 -9.73
N PHE A 224 -12.97 -6.19 -9.16
CA PHE A 224 -13.27 -6.05 -7.74
C PHE A 224 -14.38 -5.02 -7.50
N HIS A 225 -14.88 -4.92 -6.25
CA HIS A 225 -16.15 -4.27 -5.93
C HIS A 225 -16.03 -3.22 -4.84
N LYS A 226 -14.91 -3.20 -4.10
CA LYS A 226 -14.63 -2.27 -3.00
C LYS A 226 -13.13 -2.04 -2.87
N ALA A 227 -12.74 -0.89 -2.32
CA ALA A 227 -11.34 -0.56 -2.10
C ALA A 227 -11.08 0.02 -0.71
N VAL A 228 -9.93 -0.31 -0.11
CA VAL A 228 -9.44 0.34 1.11
C VAL A 228 -8.04 0.90 0.83
N ILE A 229 -7.93 2.21 0.84
CA ILE A 229 -6.71 2.96 0.54
C ILE A 229 -6.11 3.44 1.86
N MET A 230 -4.98 2.85 2.26
CA MET A 230 -4.33 3.12 3.53
C MET A 230 -3.03 3.90 3.30
N SER A 231 -2.94 5.11 3.87
CA SER A 231 -1.72 5.95 3.84
C SER A 231 -1.09 6.11 2.44
N GLY A 232 -1.93 6.17 1.39
CA GLY A 232 -1.47 6.26 0.00
C GLY A 232 -2.49 6.91 -0.91
N SER A 233 -2.02 7.36 -2.07
CA SER A 233 -2.88 7.88 -3.14
C SER A 233 -2.11 7.88 -4.46
N ALA A 234 -2.80 7.69 -5.58
CA ALA A 234 -2.22 7.80 -6.92
C ALA A 234 -1.70 9.22 -7.26
N ILE A 235 -2.10 10.23 -6.48
CA ILE A 235 -1.66 11.62 -6.61
C ILE A 235 -0.72 12.08 -5.49
N ALA A 236 -0.22 11.16 -4.66
CA ALA A 236 0.84 11.49 -3.71
C ALA A 236 2.13 11.83 -4.48
N PRO A 237 2.93 12.83 -4.05
CA PRO A 237 4.12 13.28 -4.80
C PRO A 237 5.14 12.17 -5.07
N TRP A 238 5.15 11.12 -4.26
CA TRP A 238 6.04 9.97 -4.39
C TRP A 238 5.43 8.81 -5.19
N SER A 239 4.14 8.85 -5.48
CA SER A 239 3.43 7.74 -6.14
C SER A 239 3.48 7.80 -7.66
N ILE A 240 3.92 8.91 -8.22
CA ILE A 240 4.15 9.10 -9.65
C ILE A 240 5.56 9.62 -9.89
N THR A 241 6.28 8.98 -10.81
CA THR A 241 7.67 9.31 -11.11
C THR A 241 7.73 10.15 -12.39
N PRO A 242 8.27 11.38 -12.32
CA PRO A 242 8.53 12.19 -13.52
C PRO A 242 9.56 11.49 -14.41
N GLN A 243 9.43 11.64 -15.72
CA GLN A 243 10.32 11.02 -16.70
C GLN A 243 11.57 11.91 -16.94
N PHE A 244 12.74 11.40 -16.59
CA PHE A 244 14.05 12.07 -16.76
C PHE A 244 15.09 11.14 -17.39
N ASN A 245 14.73 10.41 -18.46
CA ASN A 245 15.62 9.46 -19.16
C ASN A 245 16.22 8.39 -18.21
N TRP A 246 15.44 7.92 -17.27
CA TRP A 246 15.91 7.01 -16.22
C TRP A 246 16.54 5.73 -16.77
N ALA A 247 16.00 5.18 -17.85
CA ALA A 247 16.55 3.98 -18.50
C ALA A 247 17.96 4.23 -19.01
N TYR A 248 18.20 5.37 -19.67
CA TYR A 248 19.52 5.74 -20.16
C TYR A 248 20.52 6.02 -19.03
N ARG A 249 20.09 6.77 -18.00
CA ARG A 249 20.92 7.01 -16.80
C ARG A 249 21.30 5.70 -16.11
N LEU A 250 20.37 4.75 -16.00
CA LEU A 250 20.63 3.42 -15.44
C LEU A 250 21.62 2.63 -16.31
N ALA A 251 21.45 2.68 -17.63
CA ALA A 251 22.37 2.04 -18.55
C ALA A 251 23.79 2.59 -18.40
N GLN A 252 23.95 3.92 -18.34
CA GLN A 252 25.24 4.57 -18.10
C GLN A 252 25.86 4.15 -16.76
N ALA A 253 25.06 4.16 -15.68
CA ALA A 253 25.52 3.75 -14.34
C ALA A 253 25.93 2.27 -14.27
N THR A 254 25.46 1.44 -15.22
CA THR A 254 25.81 0.03 -15.36
C THR A 254 26.87 -0.25 -16.45
N GLY A 255 27.52 0.81 -16.97
CA GLY A 255 28.66 0.70 -17.90
C GLY A 255 28.33 0.83 -19.39
N TYR A 256 27.12 1.30 -19.74
CA TYR A 256 26.81 1.64 -21.13
C TYR A 256 27.44 2.96 -21.52
N THR A 257 28.14 2.97 -22.69
CA THR A 257 28.87 4.14 -23.21
C THR A 257 28.31 4.64 -24.55
N GLY A 258 27.22 4.05 -25.04
CA GLY A 258 26.61 4.43 -26.30
C GLY A 258 25.71 5.66 -26.18
N GLU A 259 25.13 6.04 -27.31
CA GLU A 259 24.15 7.15 -27.38
C GLU A 259 22.85 6.80 -26.69
N GLN A 260 22.02 7.83 -26.42
CA GLN A 260 20.69 7.66 -25.91
C GLN A 260 19.75 7.10 -27.01
N ASN A 261 19.74 5.79 -27.12
CA ASN A 261 18.92 5.05 -28.06
C ASN A 261 18.23 3.89 -27.32
N ASP A 262 16.90 3.92 -27.28
CA ASP A 262 16.10 2.98 -26.47
C ASP A 262 16.40 1.51 -26.80
N ARG A 263 16.58 1.17 -28.08
CA ARG A 263 16.86 -0.20 -28.52
C ARG A 263 18.21 -0.71 -27.99
N GLN A 264 19.24 0.14 -28.03
CA GLN A 264 20.57 -0.19 -27.53
C GLN A 264 20.62 -0.20 -26.01
N VAL A 265 19.94 0.77 -25.37
CA VAL A 265 19.76 0.84 -23.91
C VAL A 265 19.08 -0.42 -23.39
N LEU A 266 17.96 -0.82 -24.00
CA LEU A 266 17.25 -2.05 -23.63
C LEU A 266 18.12 -3.29 -23.81
N ALA A 267 18.84 -3.40 -24.92
CA ALA A 267 19.73 -4.52 -25.20
C ALA A 267 20.84 -4.64 -24.14
N HIS A 268 21.40 -3.51 -23.67
CA HIS A 268 22.35 -3.46 -22.56
C HIS A 268 21.72 -3.90 -21.24
N LEU A 269 20.59 -3.31 -20.86
CA LEU A 269 19.90 -3.58 -19.59
C LEU A 269 19.37 -5.02 -19.52
N LYS A 270 18.92 -5.63 -20.63
CA LYS A 270 18.55 -7.05 -20.69
C LYS A 270 19.71 -7.98 -20.34
N LYS A 271 20.94 -7.63 -20.68
CA LYS A 271 22.16 -8.40 -20.37
C LYS A 271 22.71 -8.11 -18.98
N THR A 272 22.33 -6.98 -18.39
CA THR A 272 22.80 -6.56 -17.07
C THR A 272 22.14 -7.37 -15.98
N LYS A 273 22.91 -7.85 -15.00
CA LYS A 273 22.37 -8.56 -13.84
C LYS A 273 21.44 -7.64 -13.03
N ALA A 274 20.29 -8.15 -12.63
CA ALA A 274 19.33 -7.40 -11.79
C ALA A 274 20.01 -6.81 -10.53
N SER A 275 20.92 -7.56 -9.91
CA SER A 275 21.66 -7.11 -8.72
C SER A 275 22.55 -5.89 -8.97
N ILE A 276 23.07 -5.70 -10.18
CA ILE A 276 23.86 -4.52 -10.54
C ILE A 276 22.93 -3.32 -10.74
N MET A 277 21.86 -3.47 -11.53
CA MET A 277 20.89 -2.41 -11.77
C MET A 277 20.30 -1.85 -10.46
N LEU A 278 19.87 -2.75 -9.58
CA LEU A 278 19.21 -2.36 -8.31
C LEU A 278 20.16 -1.64 -7.34
N LYS A 279 21.45 -1.97 -7.35
CA LYS A 279 22.44 -1.29 -6.49
C LYS A 279 22.67 0.16 -6.89
N VAL A 280 22.60 0.48 -8.17
CA VAL A 280 22.89 1.83 -8.68
C VAL A 280 21.64 2.66 -8.95
N ALA A 281 20.45 2.05 -8.88
CA ALA A 281 19.19 2.71 -9.24
C ALA A 281 18.88 3.96 -8.40
N ASP A 282 19.29 4.00 -7.15
CA ASP A 282 19.13 5.17 -6.30
C ASP A 282 20.19 6.25 -6.56
N ASP A 283 21.39 5.85 -6.97
CA ASP A 283 22.52 6.76 -7.19
C ASP A 283 22.40 7.59 -8.48
N ILE A 284 21.49 7.22 -9.39
CA ILE A 284 21.24 7.99 -10.62
C ILE A 284 20.39 9.25 -10.40
N ILE A 285 19.79 9.41 -9.22
CA ILE A 285 19.13 10.65 -8.81
C ILE A 285 20.20 11.61 -8.30
N THR A 286 20.34 12.78 -8.92
CA THR A 286 21.35 13.77 -8.52
C THR A 286 21.02 14.38 -7.15
N MET A 287 22.05 14.91 -6.47
CA MET A 287 21.85 15.61 -5.20
C MET A 287 20.96 16.84 -5.37
N GLU A 288 21.03 17.53 -6.50
CA GLU A 288 20.17 18.66 -6.81
C GLU A 288 18.70 18.24 -6.91
N GLU A 289 18.40 17.15 -7.66
CA GLU A 289 17.04 16.61 -7.77
C GLU A 289 16.49 16.19 -6.40
N ARG A 290 17.34 15.63 -5.51
CA ARG A 290 16.97 15.28 -4.13
C ARG A 290 16.68 16.53 -3.27
N HIS A 291 17.52 17.55 -3.36
CA HIS A 291 17.33 18.81 -2.63
C HIS A 291 16.05 19.52 -3.08
N GLN A 292 15.78 19.55 -4.37
CA GLN A 292 14.56 20.12 -4.93
C GLN A 292 13.30 19.30 -4.63
N ARG A 293 13.44 18.09 -4.06
CA ARG A 293 12.31 17.20 -3.72
C ARG A 293 11.40 16.85 -4.91
N LYS A 294 11.91 16.99 -6.14
CA LYS A 294 11.16 16.70 -7.36
C LYS A 294 10.99 15.21 -7.62
N VAL A 295 11.94 14.40 -7.13
CA VAL A 295 11.99 12.96 -7.34
C VAL A 295 12.32 12.28 -6.03
N MET A 296 11.47 11.34 -5.63
CA MET A 296 11.78 10.48 -4.49
C MET A 296 12.40 9.16 -4.95
N PHE A 297 11.91 8.61 -6.07
CA PHE A 297 12.36 7.35 -6.64
C PHE A 297 12.59 7.49 -8.14
N SER A 298 13.66 6.91 -8.66
CA SER A 298 13.96 6.91 -10.12
C SER A 298 13.04 6.00 -10.92
N PHE A 299 12.51 4.96 -10.30
CA PHE A 299 11.59 4.00 -10.92
C PHE A 299 10.34 3.84 -10.06
N GLY A 300 9.21 4.19 -10.60
CA GLY A 300 7.89 4.10 -10.00
C GLY A 300 6.82 4.30 -11.07
N PRO A 301 5.53 4.29 -10.68
CA PRO A 301 4.44 4.54 -11.61
C PRO A 301 4.64 5.84 -12.40
N SER A 302 4.32 5.82 -13.68
CA SER A 302 4.45 6.97 -14.57
C SER A 302 3.35 6.96 -15.63
N VAL A 303 3.05 8.12 -16.21
CA VAL A 303 2.18 8.18 -17.40
C VAL A 303 2.88 7.44 -18.53
N GLU A 304 2.19 6.50 -19.15
CA GLU A 304 2.76 5.69 -20.23
C GLU A 304 2.93 6.54 -21.50
N PRO A 305 4.08 6.49 -22.19
CA PRO A 305 4.39 7.39 -23.29
C PRO A 305 3.58 7.08 -24.56
N TYR A 306 3.04 5.89 -24.68
CA TYR A 306 2.20 5.46 -25.79
C TYR A 306 1.11 4.49 -25.31
N ASP A 307 0.03 4.39 -26.09
CA ASP A 307 -1.06 3.47 -25.80
C ASP A 307 -0.66 2.02 -26.08
N SER A 308 -1.11 1.13 -25.21
CA SER A 308 -0.88 -0.31 -25.36
C SER A 308 -2.09 -1.10 -24.82
N PRO A 309 -2.30 -2.34 -25.24
CA PRO A 309 -3.41 -3.17 -24.73
C PRO A 309 -3.39 -3.37 -23.21
N HIS A 310 -2.24 -3.16 -22.59
CA HIS A 310 -2.03 -3.29 -21.15
C HIS A 310 -1.79 -1.95 -20.45
N CYS A 311 -2.08 -0.83 -21.08
CA CYS A 311 -1.87 0.50 -20.51
C CYS A 311 -2.67 0.68 -19.22
N VAL A 312 -1.98 1.07 -18.14
CA VAL A 312 -2.58 1.28 -16.81
C VAL A 312 -2.74 2.77 -16.51
N ILE A 313 -1.77 3.59 -16.90
CA ILE A 313 -1.76 5.04 -16.64
C ILE A 313 -1.63 5.79 -17.98
N PRO A 314 -2.74 5.94 -18.73
CA PRO A 314 -2.73 6.64 -20.04
C PRO A 314 -2.67 8.17 -19.90
N LYS A 315 -2.97 8.71 -18.70
CA LYS A 315 -3.07 10.16 -18.41
C LYS A 315 -2.61 10.44 -16.99
N PRO A 316 -2.32 11.71 -16.65
CA PRO A 316 -2.09 12.09 -15.27
C PRO A 316 -3.18 11.57 -14.33
N PRO A 317 -2.84 10.99 -13.17
CA PRO A 317 -3.81 10.35 -12.27
C PRO A 317 -4.96 11.27 -11.85
N LEU A 318 -4.70 12.57 -11.67
CA LEU A 318 -5.72 13.56 -11.36
C LEU A 318 -6.82 13.64 -12.45
N GLU A 319 -6.46 13.52 -13.72
CA GLU A 319 -7.42 13.51 -14.82
C GLU A 319 -8.21 12.19 -14.84
N MET A 320 -7.53 11.08 -14.53
CA MET A 320 -8.19 9.77 -14.47
C MET A 320 -9.25 9.72 -13.36
N MET A 321 -8.97 10.33 -12.19
CA MET A 321 -9.89 10.33 -11.04
C MET A 321 -11.27 10.89 -11.36
N ARG A 322 -11.38 11.84 -12.30
CA ARG A 322 -12.65 12.52 -12.62
C ARG A 322 -13.70 11.60 -13.20
N ASN A 323 -13.31 10.64 -14.03
CA ASN A 323 -14.23 9.79 -14.79
C ASN A 323 -13.89 8.30 -14.69
N CYS A 324 -13.21 7.85 -13.62
CA CYS A 324 -12.85 6.46 -13.46
C CYS A 324 -14.06 5.59 -13.03
N TRP A 325 -14.01 4.32 -13.40
CA TRP A 325 -15.02 3.35 -12.98
C TRP A 325 -15.09 3.18 -11.46
N GLY A 326 -13.97 3.38 -10.76
CA GLY A 326 -13.88 3.33 -9.29
C GLY A 326 -14.77 4.34 -8.57
N ASN A 327 -15.26 5.36 -9.26
CA ASN A 327 -16.25 6.30 -8.71
C ASN A 327 -17.62 5.63 -8.43
N SER A 328 -17.84 4.42 -8.91
CA SER A 328 -19.07 3.65 -8.70
C SER A 328 -19.00 2.65 -7.54
N ILE A 329 -17.85 2.46 -6.90
CA ILE A 329 -17.67 1.48 -5.82
C ILE A 329 -17.43 2.14 -4.46
N PRO A 330 -17.86 1.50 -3.34
CA PRO A 330 -17.55 1.95 -1.98
C PRO A 330 -16.04 1.98 -1.71
N MET A 331 -15.60 2.97 -0.93
CA MET A 331 -14.21 3.10 -0.50
C MET A 331 -14.07 3.43 0.98
N VAL A 332 -13.01 2.91 1.60
CA VAL A 332 -12.45 3.42 2.85
C VAL A 332 -11.10 4.04 2.54
N VAL A 333 -10.88 5.26 2.99
CA VAL A 333 -9.62 5.99 2.80
C VAL A 333 -9.14 6.50 4.14
N GLY A 334 -7.85 6.47 4.41
CA GLY A 334 -7.32 7.02 5.65
C GLY A 334 -5.81 6.90 5.77
N GLY A 335 -5.32 7.24 6.95
CA GLY A 335 -3.89 7.23 7.25
C GLY A 335 -3.60 7.33 8.74
N ASN A 336 -2.31 7.31 9.06
CA ASN A 336 -1.79 7.42 10.41
C ASN A 336 -1.66 8.89 10.84
N SER A 337 -1.83 9.18 12.11
CA SER A 337 -1.85 10.56 12.62
C SER A 337 -0.51 11.30 12.49
N PHE A 338 0.60 10.58 12.39
CA PHE A 338 1.93 11.18 12.28
C PHE A 338 2.80 10.46 11.24
N GLU A 339 2.32 10.38 10.01
CA GLU A 339 2.93 9.67 8.87
C GLU A 339 4.41 9.98 8.68
N GLY A 340 4.78 11.26 8.76
CA GLY A 340 6.11 11.77 8.45
C GLY A 340 7.22 11.38 9.44
N LEU A 341 6.90 10.68 10.53
CA LEU A 341 7.91 10.02 11.36
C LEU A 341 8.75 9.02 10.54
N LEU A 342 8.22 8.54 9.42
CA LEU A 342 8.95 7.73 8.44
C LEU A 342 10.23 8.41 7.93
N MET A 343 10.26 9.76 7.90
CA MET A 343 11.41 10.54 7.39
C MET A 343 12.57 10.66 8.40
N PHE A 344 12.37 10.20 9.62
CA PHE A 344 13.36 10.32 10.71
C PHE A 344 14.73 9.71 10.38
N PRO A 345 14.84 8.50 9.78
CA PRO A 345 16.13 7.92 9.38
C PRO A 345 16.84 8.72 8.28
N GLU A 346 16.09 9.28 7.33
CA GLU A 346 16.63 10.10 6.23
C GLU A 346 17.36 11.32 6.79
N VAL A 347 16.71 12.06 7.68
CA VAL A 347 17.29 13.25 8.32
C VAL A 347 18.48 12.91 9.20
N ARG A 348 18.49 11.73 9.84
CA ARG A 348 19.66 11.27 10.59
C ARG A 348 20.85 10.99 9.68
N LYS A 349 20.61 10.39 8.51
CA LYS A 349 21.64 10.06 7.51
C LYS A 349 22.13 11.31 6.79
N TRP A 350 21.23 12.25 6.50
CA TRP A 350 21.47 13.45 5.70
C TRP A 350 21.01 14.70 6.44
N PRO A 351 21.74 15.17 7.49
CA PRO A 351 21.34 16.34 8.29
C PRO A 351 21.21 17.61 7.46
N ASP A 352 21.96 17.72 6.35
CA ASP A 352 21.95 18.86 5.44
C ASP A 352 20.60 19.05 4.74
N LEU A 353 19.78 18.00 4.63
CA LEU A 353 18.41 18.11 4.11
C LEU A 353 17.56 19.09 4.93
N LEU A 354 17.84 19.26 6.23
CA LEU A 354 17.18 20.28 7.06
C LEU A 354 17.62 21.70 6.69
N CYS A 355 18.89 21.89 6.32
CA CYS A 355 19.43 23.21 5.95
C CYS A 355 18.81 23.71 4.64
N HIS A 356 18.56 22.82 3.67
CA HIS A 356 17.95 23.15 2.37
C HIS A 356 16.47 23.54 2.47
N LEU A 357 15.80 23.31 3.61
CA LEU A 357 14.48 23.88 3.86
C LEU A 357 14.51 25.43 3.96
N GLY A 358 15.70 26.05 3.95
CA GLY A 358 15.86 27.50 3.77
C GLY A 358 15.38 28.00 2.41
N GLU A 359 15.48 27.16 1.38
CA GLU A 359 14.97 27.38 0.02
C GLU A 359 13.53 26.88 -0.07
N CYS A 360 12.62 27.57 0.59
CA CYS A 360 11.24 27.13 0.85
C CYS A 360 10.38 26.87 -0.39
N GLU A 361 10.83 27.26 -1.59
CA GLU A 361 10.07 27.12 -2.86
C GLU A 361 9.75 25.66 -3.20
N TYR A 362 10.60 24.71 -2.77
CA TYR A 362 10.41 23.27 -3.02
C TYR A 362 9.41 22.59 -2.06
N LEU A 363 8.93 23.33 -1.06
CA LEU A 363 7.91 22.82 -0.14
C LEU A 363 6.51 22.84 -0.76
N ALA A 364 6.22 23.84 -1.59
CA ALA A 364 4.92 23.96 -2.26
C ALA A 364 4.66 22.78 -3.22
N PRO A 365 3.40 22.39 -3.43
CA PRO A 365 3.05 21.34 -4.39
C PRO A 365 3.47 21.73 -5.82
N GLU A 366 4.07 20.81 -6.56
CA GLU A 366 4.55 21.08 -7.93
C GLU A 366 3.39 21.26 -8.92
N ASP A 367 2.31 20.55 -8.71
CA ASP A 367 1.11 20.53 -9.55
C ASP A 367 0.08 21.61 -9.21
N ALA A 368 0.41 22.55 -8.30
CA ALA A 368 -0.50 23.62 -7.89
C ALA A 368 -0.64 24.78 -8.90
N GLY A 369 0.11 24.74 -10.02
CA GLY A 369 0.08 25.78 -11.06
C GLY A 369 0.76 27.10 -10.65
N LEU A 370 1.60 27.09 -9.62
CA LEU A 370 2.26 28.27 -9.07
C LEU A 370 3.44 28.75 -9.93
N ASN A 371 3.59 30.07 -10.07
CA ASN A 371 4.84 30.66 -10.54
C ASN A 371 5.91 30.67 -9.42
N GLU A 372 7.16 31.07 -9.73
CA GLU A 372 8.28 31.07 -8.76
C GLU A 372 8.03 31.97 -7.55
N GLU A 373 7.47 33.16 -7.75
CA GLU A 373 7.18 34.09 -6.66
C GLU A 373 6.14 33.52 -5.70
N GLN A 374 5.07 32.92 -6.24
CA GLN A 374 4.03 32.24 -5.48
C GLN A 374 4.61 31.03 -4.73
N ARG A 375 5.46 30.22 -5.37
CA ARG A 375 6.14 29.10 -4.72
C ARG A 375 6.97 29.55 -3.52
N ARG A 376 7.75 30.63 -3.68
CA ARG A 376 8.55 31.20 -2.58
C ARG A 376 7.67 31.74 -1.45
N ALA A 377 6.57 32.41 -1.79
CA ALA A 377 5.64 32.94 -0.79
C ALA A 377 4.99 31.81 0.03
N PHE A 378 4.43 30.80 -0.63
CA PHE A 378 3.83 29.67 0.05
C PHE A 378 4.86 28.81 0.81
N GLY A 379 6.07 28.63 0.27
CA GLY A 379 7.14 27.94 0.99
C GLY A 379 7.51 28.64 2.30
N LYS A 380 7.56 29.98 2.32
CA LYS A 380 7.74 30.77 3.55
C LYS A 380 6.58 30.60 4.52
N GLN A 381 5.35 30.57 4.01
CA GLN A 381 4.15 30.32 4.83
C GLN A 381 4.18 28.93 5.47
N LEU A 382 4.53 27.89 4.71
CA LEU A 382 4.68 26.53 5.25
C LEU A 382 5.79 26.47 6.31
N LYS A 383 6.93 27.11 6.06
CA LYS A 383 8.01 27.18 7.05
C LYS A 383 7.54 27.83 8.34
N ALA A 384 6.83 28.94 8.26
CA ALA A 384 6.27 29.62 9.44
C ALA A 384 5.25 28.74 10.15
N LEU A 385 4.37 28.05 9.40
CA LEU A 385 3.34 27.15 9.96
C LEU A 385 3.93 26.01 10.79
N TYR A 386 5.00 25.37 10.30
CA TYR A 386 5.55 24.16 10.97
C TYR A 386 6.70 24.48 11.93
N PHE A 387 7.53 25.46 11.63
CA PHE A 387 8.74 25.77 12.41
C PHE A 387 8.60 27.03 13.27
N GLY A 388 7.61 27.91 12.96
CA GLY A 388 7.53 29.23 13.58
C GLY A 388 8.83 30.02 13.35
N ASP A 389 9.38 30.59 14.41
CA ASP A 389 10.65 31.33 14.39
C ASP A 389 11.89 30.42 14.49
N LYS A 390 11.71 29.11 14.63
CA LYS A 390 12.81 28.15 14.76
C LYS A 390 13.47 27.86 13.41
N LYS A 391 14.79 27.76 13.41
CA LYS A 391 15.53 27.30 12.23
C LYS A 391 15.39 25.79 12.10
N PRO A 392 15.17 25.25 10.87
CA PRO A 392 15.25 23.82 10.64
C PRO A 392 16.61 23.25 11.11
N SER A 393 16.59 22.29 12.01
CA SER A 393 17.75 21.68 12.64
C SER A 393 17.41 20.30 13.18
N ARG A 394 18.39 19.56 13.71
CA ARG A 394 18.13 18.28 14.38
C ARG A 394 17.14 18.41 15.56
N GLU A 395 17.09 19.57 16.21
CA GLU A 395 16.18 19.82 17.33
C GLU A 395 14.73 19.99 16.85
N THR A 396 14.51 20.38 15.59
CA THR A 396 13.21 20.56 14.97
C THR A 396 12.82 19.41 14.05
N ILE A 397 13.37 18.23 14.25
CA ILE A 397 13.08 17.03 13.42
C ILE A 397 11.62 16.59 13.49
N LEU A 398 10.91 16.85 14.59
CA LEU A 398 9.48 16.53 14.70
C LEU A 398 8.64 17.52 13.87
N GLN A 399 9.02 18.79 13.82
CA GLN A 399 8.40 19.77 12.94
C GLN A 399 8.60 19.43 11.46
N TYR A 400 9.80 18.96 11.12
CA TYR A 400 10.08 18.40 9.80
C TYR A 400 9.19 17.20 9.49
N SER A 401 9.10 16.26 10.41
CA SER A 401 8.23 15.07 10.25
C SER A 401 6.76 15.47 10.11
N ASP A 402 6.29 16.46 10.86
CA ASP A 402 4.93 16.96 10.75
C ASP A 402 4.67 17.57 9.36
N LEU A 403 5.55 18.45 8.86
CA LEU A 403 5.47 18.99 7.51
C LEU A 403 5.33 17.88 6.45
N PHE A 404 6.15 16.83 6.54
CA PHE A 404 6.14 15.74 5.57
C PHE A 404 4.99 14.76 5.75
N SER A 405 4.33 14.72 6.93
CA SER A 405 3.04 14.05 7.08
C SER A 405 1.99 14.63 6.13
N TYR A 406 1.98 15.97 5.97
CA TYR A 406 1.05 16.63 5.06
C TYR A 406 1.53 16.57 3.61
N LYS A 407 2.78 16.94 3.32
CA LYS A 407 3.32 16.99 1.96
C LYS A 407 3.17 15.64 1.23
N TYR A 408 3.46 14.54 1.92
CA TYR A 408 3.56 13.23 1.28
C TYR A 408 2.32 12.35 1.46
N PHE A 409 1.47 12.61 2.48
CA PHE A 409 0.36 11.71 2.78
C PHE A 409 -0.98 12.45 2.92
N TRP A 410 -1.18 13.21 3.96
CA TRP A 410 -2.50 13.76 4.29
C TRP A 410 -3.08 14.67 3.21
N HIS A 411 -2.26 15.48 2.53
CA HIS A 411 -2.77 16.33 1.47
C HIS A 411 -3.24 15.51 0.25
N ALA A 412 -2.53 14.45 -0.12
CA ALA A 412 -2.97 13.55 -1.17
C ALA A 412 -4.24 12.75 -0.78
N ILE A 413 -4.35 12.35 0.51
CA ILE A 413 -5.58 11.76 1.07
C ILE A 413 -6.73 12.77 0.95
N GLN A 414 -6.55 14.01 1.41
CA GLN A 414 -7.55 15.08 1.32
C GLN A 414 -8.03 15.30 -0.12
N ARG A 415 -7.12 15.39 -1.07
CA ARG A 415 -7.44 15.57 -2.49
C ARG A 415 -8.21 14.36 -3.05
N THR A 416 -7.88 13.15 -2.63
CA THR A 416 -8.64 11.95 -2.96
C THR A 416 -10.07 12.04 -2.43
N LEU A 417 -10.27 12.47 -1.18
CA LEU A 417 -11.60 12.66 -0.60
C LEU A 417 -12.40 13.74 -1.34
N LEU A 418 -11.78 14.88 -1.65
CA LEU A 418 -12.40 15.95 -2.44
C LEU A 418 -12.85 15.45 -3.81
N SER A 419 -12.00 14.68 -4.51
CA SER A 419 -12.36 14.07 -5.78
C SER A 419 -13.54 13.10 -5.63
N ARG A 420 -13.55 12.28 -4.60
CA ARG A 420 -14.66 11.35 -4.33
C ARG A 420 -15.97 12.08 -4.07
N VAL A 421 -15.96 13.14 -3.28
CA VAL A 421 -17.13 13.98 -3.02
C VAL A 421 -17.70 14.57 -4.30
N HIS A 422 -16.84 15.00 -5.23
CA HIS A 422 -17.26 15.64 -6.48
C HIS A 422 -17.69 14.64 -7.58
N HIS A 423 -17.02 13.49 -7.67
CA HIS A 423 -17.17 12.59 -8.82
C HIS A 423 -17.81 11.24 -8.47
N ALA A 424 -17.93 10.88 -7.19
CA ALA A 424 -18.42 9.59 -6.73
C ALA A 424 -19.67 9.70 -5.85
N SER A 425 -20.56 10.64 -6.10
CA SER A 425 -21.71 11.00 -5.25
C SER A 425 -22.67 9.84 -4.92
N LYS A 426 -22.65 8.75 -5.68
CA LYS A 426 -23.52 7.57 -5.47
C LYS A 426 -22.85 6.43 -4.70
N ALA A 427 -21.53 6.47 -4.51
CA ALA A 427 -20.77 5.43 -3.84
C ALA A 427 -20.18 5.97 -2.53
N PRO A 428 -20.44 5.34 -1.38
CA PRO A 428 -19.99 5.85 -0.09
C PRO A 428 -18.46 5.82 0.01
N THR A 429 -17.92 6.85 0.64
CA THR A 429 -16.50 6.95 0.99
C THR A 429 -16.38 7.24 2.47
N PHE A 430 -15.69 6.38 3.20
CA PHE A 430 -15.47 6.50 4.64
C PHE A 430 -14.04 6.92 4.91
N LEU A 431 -13.85 7.85 5.86
CA LEU A 431 -12.53 8.34 6.26
C LEU A 431 -12.16 7.77 7.64
N TYR A 432 -11.02 7.08 7.76
CA TYR A 432 -10.46 6.72 9.06
C TYR A 432 -9.16 7.47 9.33
N ARG A 433 -8.83 7.61 10.62
CA ARG A 433 -7.57 8.14 11.12
C ARG A 433 -7.04 7.19 12.19
N PHE A 434 -5.85 6.64 11.98
CA PHE A 434 -5.24 5.74 12.95
C PHE A 434 -4.31 6.51 13.88
N ASP A 435 -4.67 6.55 15.18
CA ASP A 435 -4.00 7.34 16.22
C ASP A 435 -3.67 6.52 17.48
N PHE A 436 -3.68 5.20 17.37
CA PHE A 436 -3.36 4.35 18.51
C PHE A 436 -1.84 4.24 18.71
N ASP A 437 -1.31 5.02 19.65
CA ASP A 437 0.13 5.07 19.98
C ASP A 437 0.51 4.11 21.10
N SER A 438 0.79 2.85 20.76
CA SER A 438 1.34 1.88 21.71
C SER A 438 2.85 2.05 21.89
N LYS A 439 3.30 2.12 23.14
CA LYS A 439 4.73 2.22 23.49
C LYS A 439 5.57 1.06 22.95
N HIS A 440 4.98 -0.12 22.79
CA HIS A 440 5.71 -1.36 22.52
C HIS A 440 5.26 -2.10 21.26
N PHE A 441 4.19 -1.68 20.61
CA PHE A 441 3.56 -2.44 19.53
C PHE A 441 3.57 -1.71 18.17
N ASN A 442 3.73 -0.38 18.15
CA ASN A 442 3.88 0.40 16.91
C ASN A 442 5.26 0.12 16.29
N THR A 443 5.30 -0.91 15.45
CA THR A 443 6.56 -1.53 14.99
C THR A 443 7.37 -0.57 14.11
N MET A 444 6.70 0.14 13.17
CA MET A 444 7.40 1.06 12.25
C MET A 444 8.01 2.23 13.00
N ARG A 445 7.26 2.88 13.89
CA ARG A 445 7.78 3.96 14.73
C ARG A 445 8.99 3.49 15.58
N ILE A 446 8.91 2.30 16.17
CA ILE A 446 10.00 1.77 17.00
C ILE A 446 11.26 1.54 16.16
N ILE A 447 11.11 1.05 14.93
CA ILE A 447 12.24 0.80 14.02
C ILE A 447 12.84 2.11 13.50
N THR A 448 12.01 3.08 13.11
CA THR A 448 12.44 4.34 12.48
C THR A 448 12.96 5.35 13.51
N CYS A 449 12.20 5.57 14.58
CA CYS A 449 12.43 6.65 15.54
C CYS A 449 12.92 6.17 16.90
N GLY A 450 12.78 4.88 17.20
CA GLY A 450 13.02 4.31 18.53
C GLY A 450 11.86 4.53 19.50
N ARG A 451 12.00 4.01 20.72
CA ARG A 451 10.90 3.96 21.71
C ARG A 451 10.60 5.29 22.41
N LYS A 452 11.50 6.27 22.31
CA LYS A 452 11.35 7.57 23.00
C LYS A 452 10.47 8.53 22.25
N VAL A 453 10.45 8.46 20.92
CA VAL A 453 9.56 9.27 20.07
C VAL A 453 8.15 8.67 20.12
N ARG A 454 7.16 9.53 20.28
CA ARG A 454 5.73 9.15 20.36
C ARG A 454 4.99 9.62 19.12
N GLY A 455 3.84 9.01 18.87
CA GLY A 455 2.98 9.24 17.71
C GLY A 455 2.81 7.96 16.89
N THR A 456 1.97 8.01 15.88
CA THR A 456 1.63 6.89 15.01
C THR A 456 2.27 7.08 13.64
N CYS A 457 3.40 6.42 13.43
CA CYS A 457 4.23 6.50 12.22
C CYS A 457 3.54 5.83 11.03
N HIS A 458 3.91 6.21 9.82
CA HIS A 458 3.56 5.51 8.59
C HIS A 458 3.78 3.99 8.72
N GLY A 459 2.74 3.20 8.41
CA GLY A 459 2.75 1.74 8.51
C GLY A 459 2.64 1.17 9.93
N ASP A 460 2.40 1.98 10.98
CA ASP A 460 2.16 1.44 12.32
C ASP A 460 0.84 0.68 12.43
N ASP A 461 -0.18 1.08 11.67
CA ASP A 461 -1.47 0.40 11.54
C ASP A 461 -1.34 -1.05 11.03
N LEU A 462 -0.30 -1.36 10.24
CA LEU A 462 -0.01 -2.72 9.78
C LEU A 462 0.21 -3.71 10.92
N SER A 463 0.76 -3.26 12.05
CA SER A 463 0.92 -4.09 13.26
C SER A 463 -0.41 -4.57 13.85
N TYR A 464 -1.53 -3.89 13.50
CA TYR A 464 -2.88 -4.17 14.00
C TYR A 464 -3.75 -4.95 13.01
N ILE A 465 -3.27 -5.14 11.77
CA ILE A 465 -3.98 -5.95 10.77
C ILE A 465 -3.22 -7.23 10.39
N PHE A 466 -1.90 -7.26 10.62
CA PHE A 466 -1.08 -8.43 10.34
C PHE A 466 -0.22 -8.84 11.52
N TYR A 467 -0.23 -10.12 11.84
CA TYR A 467 0.77 -10.69 12.72
C TYR A 467 2.10 -10.83 11.98
N ASN A 468 3.20 -10.41 12.56
CA ASN A 468 4.50 -10.39 11.90
C ASN A 468 5.64 -10.93 12.78
N ALA A 469 6.83 -11.08 12.21
CA ALA A 469 8.00 -11.65 12.89
C ALA A 469 8.48 -10.85 14.13
N ALA A 470 8.12 -9.57 14.23
CA ALA A 470 8.44 -8.72 15.38
C ALA A 470 7.36 -8.78 16.47
N ALA A 471 6.14 -9.24 16.14
CA ALA A 471 5.00 -9.24 17.04
C ALA A 471 5.06 -10.38 18.07
N LYS A 472 4.47 -10.12 19.23
CA LYS A 472 4.19 -11.14 20.25
C LYS A 472 2.69 -11.45 20.26
N LYS A 473 2.32 -12.69 20.61
CA LYS A 473 0.93 -13.02 20.90
C LYS A 473 0.46 -12.17 22.08
N LEU A 474 -0.57 -11.39 21.87
CA LEU A 474 -1.19 -10.53 22.87
C LEU A 474 -2.26 -11.30 23.66
N LYS A 475 -2.50 -10.87 24.88
CA LYS A 475 -3.68 -11.30 25.66
C LYS A 475 -4.90 -10.54 25.19
N ARG A 476 -6.06 -11.18 25.10
CA ARG A 476 -7.32 -10.57 24.60
C ARG A 476 -7.74 -9.29 25.34
N ARG A 477 -7.39 -9.16 26.62
CA ARG A 477 -7.70 -7.98 27.47
C ARG A 477 -6.83 -6.74 27.22
N THR A 478 -5.76 -6.84 26.40
CA THR A 478 -4.86 -5.70 26.13
C THR A 478 -5.51 -4.71 25.15
N ALA A 479 -5.20 -3.42 25.30
CA ALA A 479 -5.69 -2.38 24.42
C ALA A 479 -5.27 -2.63 22.96
N GLU A 480 -4.03 -3.11 22.75
CA GLU A 480 -3.53 -3.49 21.43
C GLU A 480 -4.36 -4.61 20.79
N PHE A 481 -4.75 -5.64 21.56
CA PHE A 481 -5.61 -6.70 21.02
C PHE A 481 -7.02 -6.19 20.68
N LYS A 482 -7.58 -5.35 21.53
CA LYS A 482 -8.89 -4.72 21.24
C LYS A 482 -8.83 -3.88 19.96
N THR A 483 -7.74 -3.14 19.75
CA THR A 483 -7.52 -2.35 18.52
C THR A 483 -7.36 -3.26 17.30
N ILE A 484 -6.63 -4.39 17.41
CA ILE A 484 -6.55 -5.41 16.35
C ILE A 484 -7.96 -5.90 15.99
N HIS A 485 -8.73 -6.32 16.98
CA HIS A 485 -10.07 -6.85 16.75
C HIS A 485 -10.98 -5.83 16.07
N ARG A 486 -11.01 -4.59 16.57
CA ARG A 486 -11.82 -3.49 15.99
C ARG A 486 -11.44 -3.21 14.54
N PHE A 487 -10.13 -3.12 14.25
CA PHE A 487 -9.67 -2.80 12.92
C PHE A 487 -9.92 -3.95 11.93
N ILE A 488 -9.67 -5.20 12.32
CA ILE A 488 -10.00 -6.37 11.51
C ILE A 488 -11.51 -6.47 11.27
N SER A 489 -12.33 -6.31 12.30
CA SER A 489 -13.80 -6.36 12.15
C SER A 489 -14.30 -5.28 11.20
N MET A 490 -13.78 -4.05 11.30
CA MET A 490 -14.10 -2.96 10.37
C MET A 490 -13.77 -3.34 8.91
N LEU A 491 -12.56 -3.86 8.65
CA LEU A 491 -12.14 -4.24 7.30
C LEU A 491 -12.98 -5.39 6.73
N VAL A 492 -13.23 -6.40 7.55
CA VAL A 492 -14.01 -7.58 7.14
C VAL A 492 -15.47 -7.23 6.91
N GLN A 493 -16.05 -6.39 7.76
CA GLN A 493 -17.42 -5.93 7.65
C GLN A 493 -17.61 -5.08 6.38
N PHE A 494 -16.70 -4.12 6.15
CA PHE A 494 -16.68 -3.36 4.90
C PHE A 494 -16.54 -4.28 3.68
N ALA A 495 -15.66 -5.28 3.74
CA ALA A 495 -15.51 -6.27 2.67
C ALA A 495 -16.79 -7.09 2.46
N ALA A 496 -17.52 -7.42 3.51
CA ALA A 496 -18.75 -8.19 3.41
C ALA A 496 -19.88 -7.41 2.72
N CYS A 497 -20.11 -6.14 3.09
CA CYS A 497 -21.32 -5.42 2.67
C CYS A 497 -21.10 -3.99 2.14
N GLY A 498 -19.86 -3.45 2.19
CA GLY A 498 -19.56 -2.07 1.74
C GLY A 498 -19.90 -0.98 2.77
N ASP A 499 -20.38 -1.38 3.95
CA ASP A 499 -20.61 -0.50 5.08
C ASP A 499 -19.85 -1.02 6.31
N PRO A 500 -18.90 -0.26 6.88
CA PRO A 500 -18.11 -0.70 8.03
C PRO A 500 -18.88 -0.74 9.35
N ASN A 501 -20.10 -0.17 9.41
CA ASN A 501 -20.92 -0.07 10.62
C ASN A 501 -21.85 -1.26 10.89
N ILE A 502 -22.17 -2.06 9.86
CA ILE A 502 -23.11 -3.16 10.02
C ILE A 502 -22.44 -4.30 10.79
N PRO A 503 -22.92 -4.69 11.97
CA PRO A 503 -22.37 -5.81 12.70
C PRO A 503 -22.43 -7.08 11.85
N LEU A 504 -21.33 -7.80 11.73
CA LEU A 504 -21.34 -9.15 11.15
C LEU A 504 -22.32 -10.00 11.95
N ILE A 505 -23.30 -10.61 11.25
CA ILE A 505 -24.19 -11.59 11.86
C ILE A 505 -23.29 -12.72 12.36
N ARG A 506 -23.13 -12.80 13.70
CA ARG A 506 -22.37 -13.88 14.31
C ARG A 506 -23.12 -15.16 14.03
N HIS A 507 -22.51 -16.10 13.32
CA HIS A 507 -22.97 -17.46 13.32
C HIS A 507 -22.72 -18.03 14.72
N ASP A 508 -23.82 -18.20 15.49
CA ASP A 508 -23.87 -18.80 16.83
C ASP A 508 -23.45 -20.28 16.81
N HIS A 509 -22.16 -20.55 16.65
CA HIS A 509 -21.61 -21.90 16.83
C HIS A 509 -20.31 -21.97 17.63
N ASP A 510 -19.83 -20.88 18.22
CA ASP A 510 -18.74 -20.95 19.21
C ASP A 510 -19.27 -20.52 20.60
N HIS A 511 -19.89 -21.49 21.29
CA HIS A 511 -20.13 -21.38 22.72
C HIS A 511 -18.80 -21.40 23.47
N ASN A 512 -18.18 -20.25 23.65
CA ASN A 512 -17.26 -20.02 24.77
C ASN A 512 -17.31 -18.54 25.20
N HIS A 513 -17.78 -18.39 26.42
CA HIS A 513 -18.00 -17.20 27.17
C HIS A 513 -16.89 -16.14 27.05
N ASP A 514 -17.23 -14.95 26.56
CA ASP A 514 -16.69 -13.68 27.08
C ASP A 514 -17.66 -12.54 26.72
N HIS A 515 -18.59 -12.26 27.65
CA HIS A 515 -19.63 -11.21 27.55
C HIS A 515 -19.10 -9.77 27.74
N ASP A 516 -17.76 -9.57 27.91
CA ASP A 516 -17.19 -8.28 28.33
C ASP A 516 -16.57 -7.43 27.18
N MET A 517 -16.85 -7.74 25.91
CA MET A 517 -16.20 -7.05 24.78
C MET A 517 -17.08 -5.98 24.09
N HIS A 518 -18.23 -5.62 24.64
CA HIS A 518 -19.13 -4.61 24.11
C HIS A 518 -19.27 -3.43 25.06
N SER A 519 -18.27 -2.53 25.07
CA SER A 519 -18.48 -1.16 25.52
C SER A 519 -17.62 -0.23 24.67
N ASP A 520 -18.03 -0.03 23.43
CA ASP A 520 -17.74 1.24 22.77
C ASP A 520 -18.60 2.27 23.50
N ALA A 521 -17.99 3.38 23.93
CA ALA A 521 -18.72 4.39 24.70
C ALA A 521 -19.96 4.82 23.89
N PRO A 522 -21.15 4.79 24.46
CA PRO A 522 -22.33 5.31 23.80
C PRO A 522 -22.14 6.81 23.55
N GLY A 523 -22.63 7.31 22.42
CA GLY A 523 -22.80 8.74 22.17
C GLY A 523 -23.62 9.39 23.28
N PRO A 524 -23.76 10.73 23.33
CA PRO A 524 -24.41 11.48 24.40
C PRO A 524 -25.83 11.00 24.73
N ASP A 525 -26.48 10.31 23.79
CA ASP A 525 -27.86 9.82 23.92
C ASP A 525 -27.97 8.29 24.10
N GLY A 526 -26.83 7.58 24.29
CA GLY A 526 -26.84 6.12 24.53
C GLY A 526 -26.92 5.25 23.26
N GLU A 527 -27.06 5.84 22.07
CA GLU A 527 -27.03 5.15 20.80
C GLU A 527 -25.56 5.01 20.32
N PRO A 528 -25.19 3.90 19.64
CA PRO A 528 -23.86 3.78 19.05
C PRO A 528 -23.64 4.87 17.99
N GLU A 529 -22.51 5.58 18.08
CA GLU A 529 -22.17 6.62 17.12
C GLU A 529 -21.91 5.99 15.73
N VAL A 530 -22.73 6.39 14.75
CA VAL A 530 -22.64 5.84 13.37
C VAL A 530 -21.55 6.58 12.60
N TRP A 531 -20.61 5.86 12.07
CA TRP A 531 -19.58 6.40 11.16
C TRP A 531 -20.20 6.62 9.78
N LEU A 532 -20.52 7.86 9.45
CA LEU A 532 -21.14 8.24 8.19
C LEU A 532 -20.08 8.39 7.07
N PRO A 533 -20.43 8.11 5.82
CA PRO A 533 -19.59 8.45 4.68
C PRO A 533 -19.43 9.98 4.56
N ILE A 534 -18.30 10.43 4.02
CA ILE A 534 -18.04 11.85 3.77
C ILE A 534 -19.06 12.42 2.77
N SER A 535 -19.37 13.71 2.92
CA SER A 535 -20.37 14.43 2.13
C SER A 535 -19.86 15.78 1.63
N SER A 536 -20.45 16.29 0.55
CA SER A 536 -20.22 17.66 0.06
C SER A 536 -20.73 18.74 1.02
N GLU A 537 -21.58 18.37 1.98
CA GLU A 537 -22.12 19.27 3.01
C GLU A 537 -21.17 19.42 4.19
N ASP A 538 -20.17 18.55 4.31
CA ASP A 538 -19.21 18.58 5.41
C ASP A 538 -18.30 19.81 5.30
N LYS A 539 -18.36 20.72 6.27
CA LYS A 539 -17.39 21.83 6.38
C LYS A 539 -15.99 21.34 6.76
N VAL A 540 -15.94 20.27 7.54
CA VAL A 540 -14.77 19.48 7.92
C VAL A 540 -15.17 18.02 7.80
N PHE A 541 -14.39 17.21 7.11
CA PHE A 541 -14.67 15.78 7.03
C PHE A 541 -14.60 15.14 8.41
N LYS A 542 -15.57 14.28 8.69
CA LYS A 542 -15.55 13.44 9.89
C LYS A 542 -14.78 12.16 9.61
N CYS A 543 -14.03 11.70 10.60
CA CYS A 543 -13.26 10.47 10.50
C CYS A 543 -13.53 9.54 11.69
N LEU A 544 -13.45 8.23 11.45
CA LEU A 544 -13.33 7.26 12.52
C LEU A 544 -11.90 7.34 13.07
N ASN A 545 -11.74 7.95 14.26
CA ASN A 545 -10.45 8.02 14.94
C ASN A 545 -10.21 6.74 15.75
N ILE A 546 -9.29 5.92 15.27
CA ILE A 546 -8.89 4.66 15.92
C ILE A 546 -7.74 4.97 16.88
N SER A 547 -8.09 5.28 18.14
CA SER A 547 -7.14 5.53 19.23
C SER A 547 -7.40 4.53 20.38
N HIS A 548 -7.10 4.90 21.62
CA HIS A 548 -7.49 4.09 22.79
C HIS A 548 -9.01 3.90 22.84
N ASP A 549 -9.76 4.97 22.51
CA ASP A 549 -11.19 4.96 22.30
C ASP A 549 -11.46 5.18 20.81
N VAL A 550 -12.41 4.45 20.25
CA VAL A 550 -12.82 4.61 18.85
C VAL A 550 -13.99 5.57 18.81
N GLN A 551 -13.84 6.69 18.14
CA GLN A 551 -14.83 7.78 18.08
C GLN A 551 -14.88 8.38 16.67
N VAL A 552 -16.03 8.89 16.27
CA VAL A 552 -16.18 9.72 15.08
C VAL A 552 -15.91 11.17 15.48
N ILE A 553 -14.88 11.77 14.90
CA ILE A 553 -14.46 13.14 15.20
C ILE A 553 -14.32 13.95 13.91
N ASP A 554 -14.32 15.27 14.02
CA ASP A 554 -13.84 16.14 12.95
C ASP A 554 -12.36 15.86 12.69
N LEU A 555 -11.95 15.81 11.43
CA LEU A 555 -10.56 15.52 11.05
C LEU A 555 -9.61 16.56 11.67
N PRO A 556 -8.72 16.18 12.61
CA PRO A 556 -7.83 17.13 13.28
C PRO A 556 -6.86 17.85 12.32
N GLU A 557 -6.52 17.20 11.21
CA GLU A 557 -5.62 17.71 10.18
C GLU A 557 -6.25 18.82 9.32
N ALA A 558 -7.56 19.06 9.40
CA ALA A 558 -8.33 19.91 8.49
C ALA A 558 -7.82 21.35 8.41
N GLU A 559 -7.38 21.96 9.53
CA GLU A 559 -6.89 23.35 9.53
C GLU A 559 -5.64 23.50 8.68
N LYS A 560 -4.65 22.62 8.86
CA LYS A 560 -3.43 22.65 8.05
C LYS A 560 -3.73 22.29 6.59
N LEU A 561 -4.61 21.32 6.34
CA LEU A 561 -5.00 20.92 4.99
C LEU A 561 -5.64 22.06 4.20
N ARG A 562 -6.45 22.94 4.83
CA ARG A 562 -6.98 24.15 4.17
C ARG A 562 -5.86 25.07 3.67
N ILE A 563 -4.75 25.17 4.40
CA ILE A 563 -3.59 25.96 3.98
C ILE A 563 -2.96 25.32 2.74
N TRP A 564 -2.79 24.00 2.72
CA TRP A 564 -2.29 23.28 1.55
C TRP A 564 -3.23 23.43 0.33
N ASP A 565 -4.55 23.32 0.54
CA ASP A 565 -5.55 23.50 -0.53
C ASP A 565 -5.52 24.93 -1.11
N SER A 566 -5.24 25.93 -0.28
CA SER A 566 -5.18 27.35 -0.70
C SER A 566 -4.02 27.68 -1.64
N MET A 567 -3.04 26.76 -1.80
CA MET A 567 -1.91 26.95 -2.70
C MET A 567 -2.25 26.70 -4.18
N TYR A 568 -3.36 26.05 -4.46
CA TYR A 568 -3.76 25.75 -5.82
C TYR A 568 -4.42 26.95 -6.49
N VAL A 569 -3.84 27.41 -7.62
CA VAL A 569 -4.34 28.57 -8.37
C VAL A 569 -5.70 28.30 -9.02
N ASP A 570 -5.99 27.03 -9.30
CA ASP A 570 -7.27 26.58 -9.85
C ASP A 570 -7.74 25.35 -9.04
N ARG A 571 -8.99 25.43 -8.54
CA ARG A 571 -9.60 24.33 -7.79
C ARG A 571 -9.68 23.03 -8.59
N ARG A 572 -9.73 23.11 -9.92
CA ARG A 572 -9.68 21.91 -10.79
C ARG A 572 -8.37 21.15 -10.71
N LEU A 573 -7.32 21.76 -10.19
CA LEU A 573 -6.04 21.09 -9.92
C LEU A 573 -6.04 20.34 -8.58
N LEU A 574 -7.02 20.60 -7.71
CA LEU A 574 -7.15 19.86 -6.46
C LEU A 574 -7.78 18.47 -6.69
N TYR A 575 -8.80 18.37 -7.59
CA TYR A 575 -9.59 17.16 -7.78
C TYR A 575 -10.16 17.02 -9.18
#